data_a852be499758d2b671f2f2c03e941639
#
_entry.id   a852be499758d2b671f2f2c03e941639
#
_cell.length_a   1.000
_cell.length_b   1.000
_cell.length_c   1.000
_cell.angle_alpha   90.00
_cell.angle_beta   90.00
_cell.angle_gamma   90.00
#
_symmetry.space_group_name_H-M   'P 1'
#
loop_
_entity.id
_entity.type
_entity.pdbx_description
1 polymer ?
#
loop_
_entity_poly.entity_id
_entity_poly.type
_entity_poly.pdbx_seq_one_letter_code
_entity_poly.pdbx_strand_id
1 'polypeptide(L)'
;VLVSALGAWIAGIQAWPLPPAADGARGKAPEAVRQGIWAASPVVDPAVLLDIRTDGADDAGEAPAVAAPAPAASPVKVRFVEPGGPALLAGPVRITIEAQTSDDARIVRVSLSIDGALLSVLETPPYTLTWDAGRGAAIHTLKAVAEDSAGRQGEAVLTTRPLAAAQYEDVRLVTVYAAVRDARGRPVLDLPKEAFTLQENGVSQTITTFAPARMPITVALLVDTSSSMRLGGRIDLARKGATAFVDAMSPDDRLLVMHFDDRLYGGDAPAVDRKAAKEQLEAITPGGGTALYDALYTAADRLTGIEGRRAIVLLSDGRDQALTENEPGSLHLFEEALERVQRSDAAVYAIGLGHRLDQEMDLEQRRSLKDMLDVLARQTGGRSYFPEHPGVLEQVYRQVASDLKDQYLLAYASTNTAHDGKWRSIAVALKDPALHVTARSGYFAPGAAS
;
A
#
# COMPACT_ATOMS: atom_id res chain seq x y z
N VAL A 1 -50.36 29.07 10.69
CA VAL A 1 -50.83 30.20 9.89
C VAL A 1 -49.62 30.77 9.13
N LEU A 2 -49.69 30.61 7.78
CA LEU A 2 -49.01 31.35 6.69
C LEU A 2 -47.48 31.21 6.61
N VAL A 3 -46.89 30.52 5.60
CA VAL A 3 -46.86 30.65 4.11
C VAL A 3 -46.21 31.94 3.62
N SER A 4 -45.15 31.75 2.80
CA SER A 4 -44.60 32.55 1.72
C SER A 4 -43.67 33.71 2.04
N ALA A 5 -42.44 33.61 1.53
CA ALA A 5 -41.88 34.52 0.54
C ALA A 5 -40.60 33.93 -0.10
N LEU A 6 -40.73 33.38 -1.29
CA LEU A 6 -39.69 33.33 -2.34
C LEU A 6 -39.52 34.75 -2.93
N GLY A 7 -38.28 35.11 -3.23
CA GLY A 7 -38.09 36.30 -4.09
C GLY A 7 -36.65 36.80 -4.13
N ALA A 8 -35.92 36.34 -5.14
CA ALA A 8 -34.96 37.06 -6.00
C ALA A 8 -33.91 38.01 -5.35
N TRP A 9 -32.63 37.63 -5.46
CA TRP A 9 -31.55 38.57 -5.77
C TRP A 9 -30.56 37.92 -6.74
N ILE A 10 -30.79 38.24 -8.04
CA ILE A 10 -29.79 38.14 -9.11
C ILE A 10 -29.47 39.60 -9.45
N ALA A 11 -28.21 39.96 -9.36
CA ALA A 11 -27.46 40.92 -10.18
C ALA A 11 -26.38 41.65 -9.35
N GLY A 12 -25.15 41.58 -9.80
CA GLY A 12 -24.06 42.43 -9.30
C GLY A 12 -22.68 41.82 -9.52
N ILE A 13 -22.38 41.27 -10.68
CA ILE A 13 -20.97 41.00 -11.08
C ILE A 13 -20.40 42.32 -11.57
N GLN A 14 -19.62 43.01 -10.74
CA GLN A 14 -18.73 44.10 -11.20
C GLN A 14 -17.33 43.49 -11.42
N ALA A 15 -16.92 43.52 -12.68
CA ALA A 15 -15.56 43.16 -13.09
C ALA A 15 -14.55 44.19 -12.56
N TRP A 16 -13.52 43.69 -11.89
CA TRP A 16 -12.35 44.46 -11.46
C TRP A 16 -11.35 44.53 -12.63
N PRO A 17 -10.74 45.67 -12.93
CA PRO A 17 -9.79 45.78 -14.03
C PRO A 17 -8.41 45.26 -13.64
N LEU A 18 -7.81 44.52 -14.59
CA LEU A 18 -6.42 44.04 -14.51
C LEU A 18 -5.43 45.24 -14.59
N PRO A 19 -4.31 45.22 -13.83
CA PRO A 19 -3.24 46.19 -13.98
C PRO A 19 -2.43 45.95 -15.25
N PRO A 20 -1.79 47.00 -15.83
CA PRO A 20 -1.11 46.91 -17.10
C PRO A 20 0.25 46.22 -17.00
N ALA A 21 0.60 45.50 -18.08
CA ALA A 21 1.88 44.85 -18.28
C ALA A 21 3.04 45.88 -18.26
N ALA A 22 4.07 45.56 -17.47
CA ALA A 22 5.35 46.30 -17.51
C ALA A 22 6.28 45.65 -18.53
N ASP A 23 6.70 46.46 -19.50
CA ASP A 23 7.65 46.17 -20.55
C ASP A 23 9.11 46.20 -20.00
N GLY A 24 9.93 45.24 -20.48
CA GLY A 24 11.34 45.52 -20.69
C GLY A 24 12.37 45.10 -19.66
N ALA A 25 12.96 43.89 -19.82
CA ALA A 25 14.43 43.73 -19.72
C ALA A 25 14.90 42.44 -20.39
N ARG A 26 15.53 42.57 -21.52
CA ARG A 26 16.30 41.50 -22.19
C ARG A 26 17.59 41.23 -21.40
N GLY A 27 17.73 40.04 -20.84
CA GLY A 27 18.99 39.52 -20.30
C GLY A 27 19.36 38.24 -21.03
N LYS A 28 20.55 38.27 -21.66
CA LYS A 28 21.14 37.20 -22.47
C LYS A 28 21.41 35.94 -21.65
N ALA A 29 21.00 34.78 -22.17
CA ALA A 29 21.44 33.48 -21.71
C ALA A 29 22.82 33.13 -22.32
N PRO A 30 23.72 32.43 -21.60
CA PRO A 30 24.95 31.92 -22.18
C PRO A 30 24.68 30.58 -22.89
N GLU A 31 25.30 30.50 -24.06
CA GLU A 31 25.41 29.37 -24.98
C GLU A 31 26.50 28.42 -24.50
N ALA A 32 26.18 27.19 -24.26
CA ALA A 32 26.98 25.96 -24.29
C ALA A 32 26.14 24.85 -23.64
N VAL A 33 25.81 23.75 -24.25
CA VAL A 33 26.58 22.71 -24.91
C VAL A 33 25.62 21.93 -25.83
N ARG A 34 25.88 21.95 -27.12
CA ARG A 34 25.42 20.94 -28.08
C ARG A 34 26.47 19.82 -28.08
N GLN A 35 26.05 18.61 -27.79
CA GLN A 35 26.43 17.36 -28.45
C GLN A 35 25.99 16.17 -27.60
N GLY A 36 25.12 15.35 -28.16
CA GLY A 36 24.66 14.09 -27.56
C GLY A 36 23.72 13.37 -28.54
N ILE A 37 24.34 12.66 -29.43
CA ILE A 37 23.80 11.85 -30.53
C ILE A 37 22.80 10.83 -30.00
N TRP A 38 21.54 10.90 -30.43
CA TRP A 38 20.59 9.80 -30.33
C TRP A 38 20.40 9.18 -31.70
N ALA A 39 20.95 7.95 -31.89
CA ALA A 39 20.70 7.12 -33.04
C ALA A 39 19.28 6.59 -33.02
N ALA A 40 18.48 6.94 -34.01
CA ALA A 40 17.15 6.41 -34.24
C ALA A 40 17.26 4.99 -34.80
N SER A 41 16.56 4.03 -34.17
CA SER A 41 16.29 2.72 -34.76
C SER A 41 15.17 2.83 -35.78
N PRO A 42 15.23 2.11 -36.90
CA PRO A 42 14.25 2.23 -37.96
C PRO A 42 12.95 1.53 -37.63
N VAL A 43 11.84 2.24 -37.81
CA VAL A 43 10.48 1.70 -37.85
C VAL A 43 10.35 0.83 -39.10
N VAL A 44 10.02 -0.45 -38.90
CA VAL A 44 9.67 -1.38 -39.99
C VAL A 44 8.19 -1.24 -40.28
N ASP A 45 7.86 -0.83 -41.50
CA ASP A 45 6.50 -0.71 -42.04
C ASP A 45 5.93 -2.11 -42.37
N PRO A 46 4.73 -2.52 -41.92
CA PRO A 46 4.19 -3.84 -42.18
C PRO A 46 3.29 -3.90 -43.43
N ALA A 47 3.73 -3.40 -44.56
CA ALA A 47 2.96 -3.47 -45.80
C ALA A 47 3.83 -3.78 -47.02
N VAL A 48 4.42 -5.00 -47.08
CA VAL A 48 4.83 -5.59 -48.34
C VAL A 48 4.47 -7.08 -48.33
N LEU A 49 3.27 -7.37 -48.80
CA LEU A 49 2.88 -8.70 -49.27
C LEU A 49 3.35 -8.82 -50.73
N LEU A 50 4.39 -9.61 -50.92
CA LEU A 50 4.84 -9.97 -52.26
C LEU A 50 4.06 -11.18 -52.76
N ASP A 51 3.29 -10.96 -53.81
CA ASP A 51 2.59 -11.94 -54.67
C ASP A 51 3.60 -12.74 -55.47
N ILE A 52 3.83 -14.03 -55.19
CA ILE A 52 4.62 -14.90 -56.05
C ILE A 52 3.67 -15.95 -56.60
N ARG A 53 3.27 -15.71 -57.84
CA ARG A 53 2.70 -16.78 -58.71
C ARG A 53 3.82 -17.72 -59.14
N THR A 54 3.67 -19.00 -58.94
CA THR A 54 4.43 -20.02 -59.61
C THR A 54 3.50 -20.80 -60.55
N ASP A 55 3.73 -20.59 -61.81
CA ASP A 55 3.30 -21.52 -62.86
C ASP A 55 4.36 -22.59 -63.05
N GLY A 56 3.91 -23.85 -63.27
CA GLY A 56 4.75 -24.86 -63.95
C GLY A 56 4.90 -26.18 -63.26
N ALA A 57 4.10 -27.14 -63.69
CA ALA A 57 4.09 -28.57 -63.66
C ALA A 57 5.47 -29.30 -63.55
N ASP A 58 5.53 -30.39 -62.79
CA ASP A 58 5.55 -31.76 -63.25
C ASP A 58 5.93 -32.74 -62.13
N ASP A 59 5.11 -33.69 -61.94
CA ASP A 59 5.19 -35.11 -61.67
C ASP A 59 6.55 -35.68 -61.16
N ALA A 60 6.61 -36.06 -59.88
CA ALA A 60 7.44 -37.20 -59.41
C ALA A 60 6.97 -37.68 -58.01
N GLY A 61 6.37 -38.83 -58.00
CA GLY A 61 6.41 -39.90 -57.01
C GLY A 61 6.37 -39.51 -55.51
N GLU A 62 5.17 -39.59 -54.95
CA GLU A 62 4.94 -39.57 -53.50
C GLU A 62 5.50 -40.86 -52.86
N ALA A 63 6.63 -40.78 -52.19
CA ALA A 63 7.08 -41.81 -51.26
C ALA A 63 6.34 -41.61 -49.93
N PRO A 64 5.79 -42.67 -49.30
CA PRO A 64 5.05 -42.48 -48.06
C PRO A 64 5.97 -41.99 -46.95
N ALA A 65 5.61 -40.83 -46.37
CA ALA A 65 6.24 -40.31 -45.18
C ALA A 65 6.06 -41.33 -44.05
N VAL A 66 7.15 -41.95 -43.64
CA VAL A 66 7.20 -42.76 -42.43
C VAL A 66 6.99 -41.78 -41.27
N ALA A 67 5.82 -41.81 -40.66
CA ALA A 67 5.54 -41.10 -39.44
C ALA A 67 6.59 -41.47 -38.37
N ALA A 68 7.34 -40.49 -37.88
CA ALA A 68 8.23 -40.71 -36.75
C ALA A 68 7.40 -41.28 -35.57
N PRO A 69 7.86 -42.37 -34.92
CA PRO A 69 7.13 -42.92 -33.80
C PRO A 69 6.96 -41.87 -32.73
N ALA A 70 5.74 -41.71 -32.24
CA ALA A 70 5.46 -40.89 -31.09
C ALA A 70 6.40 -41.26 -29.93
N PRO A 71 6.99 -40.31 -29.20
CA PRO A 71 7.89 -40.64 -28.11
C PRO A 71 7.20 -41.55 -27.13
N ALA A 72 7.80 -42.75 -26.89
CA ALA A 72 7.28 -43.70 -25.94
C ALA A 72 7.12 -43.02 -24.58
N ALA A 73 5.93 -43.16 -23.98
CA ALA A 73 5.65 -42.55 -22.67
C ALA A 73 6.72 -42.97 -21.66
N SER A 74 7.40 -42.01 -21.06
CA SER A 74 8.43 -42.29 -20.04
C SER A 74 7.81 -43.09 -18.88
N PRO A 75 8.46 -44.17 -18.43
CA PRO A 75 8.00 -44.95 -17.28
C PRO A 75 8.03 -44.17 -15.97
N VAL A 76 8.77 -43.04 -15.92
CA VAL A 76 8.83 -42.11 -14.79
C VAL A 76 7.83 -40.97 -14.98
N LYS A 77 6.85 -40.91 -14.10
CA LYS A 77 5.82 -39.85 -14.11
C LYS A 77 6.18 -38.82 -13.06
N VAL A 78 6.17 -37.53 -13.46
CA VAL A 78 6.45 -36.39 -12.61
C VAL A 78 5.31 -35.39 -12.70
N ARG A 79 4.92 -34.81 -11.60
CA ARG A 79 3.95 -33.70 -11.58
C ARG A 79 4.21 -32.72 -10.45
N PHE A 80 3.86 -31.48 -10.66
CA PHE A 80 3.75 -30.51 -9.59
C PHE A 80 2.42 -30.72 -8.86
N VAL A 81 2.49 -30.85 -7.52
CA VAL A 81 1.31 -30.91 -6.64
C VAL A 81 0.99 -29.52 -6.13
N GLU A 82 2.04 -28.80 -5.74
CA GLU A 82 2.00 -27.39 -5.36
C GLU A 82 3.11 -26.64 -6.09
N PRO A 83 2.77 -25.60 -6.84
CA PRO A 83 1.44 -25.18 -7.26
C PRO A 83 0.80 -26.17 -8.25
N GLY A 84 -0.52 -26.41 -8.11
CA GLY A 84 -1.26 -27.43 -8.86
C GLY A 84 -1.60 -27.08 -10.32
N GLY A 85 -1.02 -26.03 -10.89
CA GLY A 85 -1.24 -25.55 -12.25
C GLY A 85 -0.58 -24.21 -12.50
N PRO A 86 -0.80 -23.56 -13.67
CA PRO A 86 -0.28 -22.23 -13.96
C PRO A 86 -0.78 -21.26 -12.91
N ALA A 87 0.03 -21.00 -11.88
CA ALA A 87 -0.31 -20.18 -10.75
C ALA A 87 0.38 -18.82 -10.83
N LEU A 88 -0.27 -17.82 -10.25
CA LEU A 88 0.33 -16.55 -9.89
C LEU A 88 1.19 -16.79 -8.65
N LEU A 89 2.49 -16.66 -8.82
CA LEU A 89 3.43 -16.87 -7.73
C LEU A 89 4.10 -15.54 -7.37
N ALA A 90 4.09 -15.22 -6.08
CA ALA A 90 4.78 -14.06 -5.52
C ALA A 90 5.25 -14.38 -4.09
N GLY A 91 6.42 -13.86 -3.70
CA GLY A 91 7.02 -14.13 -2.40
C GLY A 91 7.39 -15.61 -2.19
N PRO A 92 7.50 -16.08 -0.94
CA PRO A 92 7.89 -17.45 -0.64
C PRO A 92 6.78 -18.44 -1.04
N VAL A 93 7.08 -19.28 -2.02
CA VAL A 93 6.18 -20.29 -2.59
C VAL A 93 6.67 -21.67 -2.19
N ARG A 94 5.76 -22.48 -1.66
CA ARG A 94 6.02 -23.90 -1.44
C ARG A 94 5.88 -24.64 -2.78
N ILE A 95 6.90 -25.41 -3.15
CA ILE A 95 6.90 -26.27 -4.30
C ILE A 95 6.92 -27.73 -3.81
N THR A 96 5.90 -28.50 -4.21
CA THR A 96 5.80 -29.94 -3.89
C THR A 96 5.72 -30.70 -5.19
N ILE A 97 6.63 -31.66 -5.39
CA ILE A 97 6.73 -32.51 -6.59
C ILE A 97 6.39 -33.93 -6.20
N GLU A 98 5.56 -34.57 -7.00
CA GLU A 98 5.31 -36.02 -6.94
C GLU A 98 5.98 -36.69 -8.13
N ALA A 99 6.76 -37.72 -7.83
CA ALA A 99 7.43 -38.55 -8.83
C ALA A 99 7.15 -40.01 -8.58
N GLN A 100 6.76 -40.74 -9.61
CA GLN A 100 6.45 -42.17 -9.57
C GLN A 100 7.13 -42.86 -10.74
N THR A 101 7.59 -44.11 -10.55
CA THR A 101 8.13 -44.94 -11.61
C THR A 101 7.34 -46.22 -11.69
N SER A 102 7.35 -46.88 -12.87
CA SER A 102 6.81 -48.22 -13.06
C SER A 102 7.85 -49.28 -12.68
N ASP A 103 7.40 -50.48 -12.43
CA ASP A 103 8.19 -51.64 -12.06
C ASP A 103 8.84 -51.54 -10.65
N ASP A 104 9.79 -52.41 -10.35
CA ASP A 104 10.49 -52.49 -9.07
C ASP A 104 11.56 -51.40 -8.86
N ALA A 105 11.64 -50.41 -9.76
CA ALA A 105 12.56 -49.29 -9.65
C ALA A 105 12.07 -48.26 -8.61
N ARG A 106 12.98 -47.48 -8.06
CA ARG A 106 12.67 -46.38 -7.12
C ARG A 106 13.20 -45.06 -7.65
N ILE A 107 12.53 -43.98 -7.34
CA ILE A 107 13.06 -42.63 -7.62
C ILE A 107 14.30 -42.42 -6.76
N VAL A 108 15.42 -42.06 -7.38
CA VAL A 108 16.70 -41.80 -6.69
C VAL A 108 16.96 -40.33 -6.50
N ARG A 109 16.46 -39.47 -7.41
CA ARG A 109 16.57 -38.01 -7.25
C ARG A 109 15.50 -37.28 -8.04
N VAL A 110 15.14 -36.10 -7.57
CA VAL A 110 14.32 -35.13 -8.26
C VAL A 110 15.07 -33.79 -8.31
N SER A 111 15.40 -33.31 -9.51
CA SER A 111 16.06 -32.04 -9.73
C SER A 111 15.03 -31.01 -10.10
N LEU A 112 15.05 -29.85 -9.46
CA LEU A 112 14.21 -28.71 -9.80
C LEU A 112 15.10 -27.59 -10.33
N SER A 113 14.78 -27.10 -11.51
CA SER A 113 15.36 -25.89 -12.11
C SER A 113 14.28 -24.83 -12.35
N ILE A 114 14.69 -23.57 -12.25
CA ILE A 114 13.84 -22.41 -12.51
C ILE A 114 14.57 -21.53 -13.52
N ASP A 115 13.89 -21.19 -14.60
CA ASP A 115 14.42 -20.41 -15.72
C ASP A 115 15.75 -20.98 -16.28
N GLY A 116 15.86 -22.29 -16.27
CA GLY A 116 17.05 -23.02 -16.73
C GLY A 116 18.18 -23.14 -15.69
N ALA A 117 18.10 -22.45 -14.55
CA ALA A 117 19.06 -22.58 -13.45
C ALA A 117 18.64 -23.66 -12.46
N LEU A 118 19.56 -24.58 -12.11
CA LEU A 118 19.30 -25.59 -11.10
C LEU A 118 19.15 -24.94 -9.73
N LEU A 119 17.96 -25.14 -9.11
CA LEU A 119 17.66 -24.63 -7.78
C LEU A 119 18.02 -25.64 -6.69
N SER A 120 17.62 -26.92 -6.87
CA SER A 120 17.82 -27.96 -5.86
C SER A 120 17.76 -29.35 -6.46
N VAL A 121 18.40 -30.30 -5.75
CA VAL A 121 18.28 -31.76 -5.98
C VAL A 121 17.79 -32.39 -4.70
N LEU A 122 16.67 -33.12 -4.77
CA LEU A 122 16.00 -33.78 -3.67
C LEU A 122 16.13 -35.29 -3.84
N GLU A 123 16.71 -36.01 -2.88
CA GLU A 123 17.00 -37.43 -2.96
C GLU A 123 16.02 -38.32 -2.19
N THR A 124 15.22 -37.69 -1.31
CA THR A 124 14.25 -38.39 -0.45
C THR A 124 12.90 -37.65 -0.44
N PRO A 125 11.77 -38.38 -0.50
CA PRO A 125 10.46 -37.79 -0.32
C PRO A 125 10.25 -37.32 1.14
N PRO A 126 9.43 -36.30 1.38
CA PRO A 126 8.66 -35.55 0.37
C PRO A 126 9.53 -34.58 -0.43
N TYR A 127 9.36 -34.56 -1.76
CA TYR A 127 10.11 -33.64 -2.64
C TYR A 127 9.50 -32.25 -2.56
N THR A 128 9.79 -31.57 -1.46
CA THR A 128 9.21 -30.25 -1.14
C THR A 128 10.32 -29.27 -0.78
N LEU A 129 10.21 -28.04 -1.31
CA LEU A 129 11.08 -26.93 -0.99
C LEU A 129 10.32 -25.61 -1.03
N THR A 130 10.90 -24.55 -0.47
CA THR A 130 10.38 -23.20 -0.57
C THR A 130 11.29 -22.37 -1.47
N TRP A 131 10.71 -21.67 -2.41
CA TRP A 131 11.39 -20.76 -3.33
C TRP A 131 10.73 -19.39 -3.28
N ASP A 132 11.52 -18.32 -3.33
CA ASP A 132 11.01 -16.97 -3.40
C ASP A 132 10.80 -16.57 -4.87
N ALA A 133 9.54 -16.46 -5.28
CA ALA A 133 9.14 -16.04 -6.61
C ALA A 133 9.25 -14.51 -6.83
N GLY A 134 9.78 -13.78 -5.86
CA GLY A 134 9.90 -12.33 -5.92
C GLY A 134 8.56 -11.61 -5.94
N ARG A 135 8.49 -10.47 -6.63
CA ARG A 135 7.29 -9.61 -6.65
C ARG A 135 6.20 -10.04 -7.63
N GLY A 136 6.30 -11.23 -8.23
CA GLY A 136 5.26 -11.77 -9.12
C GLY A 136 5.16 -11.09 -10.50
N ALA A 137 6.11 -10.22 -10.86
CA ALA A 137 6.11 -9.52 -12.14
C ALA A 137 6.73 -10.33 -13.30
N ALA A 138 7.47 -11.40 -12.99
CA ALA A 138 8.16 -12.23 -13.98
C ALA A 138 7.40 -13.52 -14.29
N ILE A 139 7.54 -14.00 -15.52
CA ILE A 139 7.16 -15.37 -15.89
C ILE A 139 8.33 -16.26 -15.53
N HIS A 140 8.08 -17.29 -14.76
CA HIS A 140 9.08 -18.28 -14.42
C HIS A 140 8.70 -19.63 -15.01
N THR A 141 9.70 -20.37 -15.51
CA THR A 141 9.53 -21.75 -15.96
C THR A 141 10.19 -22.68 -14.96
N LEU A 142 9.36 -23.43 -14.23
CA LEU A 142 9.79 -24.46 -13.30
C LEU A 142 9.88 -25.78 -14.06
N LYS A 143 11.01 -26.44 -14.01
CA LYS A 143 11.21 -27.77 -14.61
C LYS A 143 11.69 -28.76 -13.55
N ALA A 144 10.89 -29.76 -13.29
CA ALA A 144 11.22 -30.90 -12.42
C ALA A 144 11.61 -32.10 -13.28
N VAL A 145 12.76 -32.70 -12.97
CA VAL A 145 13.23 -33.94 -13.62
C VAL A 145 13.47 -34.98 -12.54
N ALA A 146 12.77 -36.10 -12.61
CA ALA A 146 12.99 -37.23 -11.72
C ALA A 146 13.75 -38.34 -12.45
N GLU A 147 14.68 -38.97 -11.75
CA GLU A 147 15.45 -40.09 -12.23
C GLU A 147 15.25 -41.31 -11.32
N ASP A 148 15.05 -42.48 -11.89
CA ASP A 148 14.92 -43.70 -11.14
C ASP A 148 16.23 -44.52 -11.06
N SER A 149 16.21 -45.60 -10.28
CA SER A 149 17.36 -46.49 -10.08
C SER A 149 17.83 -47.25 -11.32
N ALA A 150 17.04 -47.25 -12.39
CA ALA A 150 17.40 -47.80 -13.70
C ALA A 150 17.92 -46.73 -14.69
N GLY A 151 18.12 -45.48 -14.22
CA GLY A 151 18.61 -44.34 -15.01
C GLY A 151 17.57 -43.75 -15.96
N ARG A 152 16.30 -44.14 -15.82
CA ARG A 152 15.21 -43.58 -16.64
C ARG A 152 14.76 -42.23 -16.05
N GLN A 153 14.39 -41.34 -16.93
CA GLN A 153 13.99 -39.99 -16.52
C GLN A 153 12.58 -39.65 -16.98
N GLY A 154 11.89 -38.88 -16.15
CA GLY A 154 10.63 -38.20 -16.48
C GLY A 154 10.71 -36.75 -16.10
N GLU A 155 9.93 -35.91 -16.77
CA GLU A 155 9.94 -34.48 -16.50
C GLU A 155 8.53 -33.89 -16.41
N ALA A 156 8.43 -32.81 -15.67
CA ALA A 156 7.26 -31.93 -15.64
C ALA A 156 7.70 -30.50 -15.77
N VAL A 157 6.98 -29.71 -16.55
CA VAL A 157 7.23 -28.27 -16.74
C VAL A 157 5.98 -27.52 -16.31
N LEU A 158 6.18 -26.50 -15.50
CA LEU A 158 5.16 -25.56 -15.07
C LEU A 158 5.61 -24.15 -15.39
N THR A 159 4.85 -23.43 -16.21
CA THR A 159 5.11 -22.01 -16.46
C THR A 159 4.16 -21.18 -15.61
N THR A 160 4.73 -20.26 -14.83
CA THR A 160 3.95 -19.31 -14.03
C THR A 160 3.31 -18.27 -14.95
N ARG A 161 2.28 -17.61 -14.46
CA ARG A 161 1.73 -16.45 -15.14
C ARG A 161 2.27 -15.19 -14.48
N PRO A 162 2.68 -14.18 -15.25
CA PRO A 162 3.09 -12.91 -14.67
C PRO A 162 1.89 -12.24 -14.00
N LEU A 163 2.11 -11.54 -12.94
CA LEU A 163 1.16 -10.56 -12.39
C LEU A 163 1.04 -9.33 -13.34
N ALA A 164 1.29 -9.51 -14.62
CA ALA A 164 1.26 -8.44 -15.60
C ALA A 164 -0.16 -8.25 -16.11
N ALA A 165 -0.57 -7.11 -15.91
CA ALA A 165 -1.59 -6.17 -16.36
C ALA A 165 -2.44 -6.46 -17.63
N ALA A 166 -2.37 -7.58 -18.31
CA ALA A 166 -2.96 -7.71 -19.64
C ALA A 166 -4.14 -8.69 -19.78
N GLN A 167 -4.53 -9.42 -18.75
CA GLN A 167 -5.69 -10.32 -18.82
C GLN A 167 -6.39 -10.58 -17.48
N TYR A 168 -6.18 -9.74 -16.48
CA TYR A 168 -7.11 -9.67 -15.38
C TYR A 168 -8.15 -8.61 -15.71
N GLU A 169 -9.37 -9.02 -15.95
CA GLU A 169 -10.48 -8.23 -15.49
C GLU A 169 -10.12 -7.89 -14.04
N ASP A 170 -9.83 -6.67 -13.80
CA ASP A 170 -9.29 -5.95 -12.69
C ASP A 170 -9.79 -6.45 -11.31
N VAL A 171 -9.40 -7.65 -10.90
CA VAL A 171 -9.66 -8.13 -9.55
C VAL A 171 -8.60 -7.50 -8.63
N ARG A 172 -8.66 -6.18 -8.48
CA ARG A 172 -7.92 -5.51 -7.43
C ARG A 172 -8.46 -5.94 -6.08
N LEU A 173 -7.63 -6.64 -5.33
CA LEU A 173 -7.95 -6.96 -3.95
C LEU A 173 -7.96 -5.66 -3.13
N VAL A 174 -9.10 -5.37 -2.55
CA VAL A 174 -9.22 -4.30 -1.57
C VAL A 174 -8.73 -4.85 -0.23
N THR A 175 -7.63 -4.28 0.26
CA THR A 175 -7.01 -4.70 1.52
C THR A 175 -7.54 -3.84 2.67
N VAL A 176 -7.95 -4.46 3.76
CA VAL A 176 -8.45 -3.81 4.96
C VAL A 176 -7.70 -4.34 6.17
N TYR A 177 -7.08 -3.45 6.93
CA TYR A 177 -6.49 -3.78 8.21
C TYR A 177 -7.52 -3.54 9.31
N ALA A 178 -7.74 -4.53 10.18
CA ALA A 178 -8.74 -4.49 11.22
C ALA A 178 -8.10 -4.77 12.59
N ALA A 179 -8.24 -3.84 13.54
CA ALA A 179 -7.87 -4.05 14.93
C ALA A 179 -9.10 -4.50 15.71
N VAL A 180 -8.97 -5.58 16.48
CA VAL A 180 -10.06 -6.09 17.33
C VAL A 180 -9.69 -5.98 18.81
N ARG A 181 -10.64 -5.53 19.63
CA ARG A 181 -10.44 -5.33 21.07
C ARG A 181 -11.62 -5.85 21.86
N ASP A 182 -11.32 -6.32 23.09
CA ASP A 182 -12.36 -6.65 24.07
C ASP A 182 -12.91 -5.38 24.74
N ALA A 183 -13.92 -5.56 25.59
CA ALA A 183 -14.54 -4.48 26.36
C ALA A 183 -13.57 -3.75 27.31
N ARG A 184 -12.39 -4.32 27.58
CA ARG A 184 -11.31 -3.69 28.38
C ARG A 184 -10.27 -3.00 27.50
N GLY A 185 -10.47 -2.96 26.18
CA GLY A 185 -9.56 -2.37 25.21
C GLY A 185 -8.33 -3.20 24.91
N ARG A 186 -8.26 -4.46 25.34
CA ARG A 186 -7.12 -5.36 25.06
C ARG A 186 -7.27 -5.95 23.65
N PRO A 187 -6.16 -6.08 22.88
CA PRO A 187 -6.21 -6.70 21.55
C PRO A 187 -6.65 -8.17 21.64
N VAL A 188 -7.43 -8.60 20.67
CA VAL A 188 -7.88 -9.99 20.47
C VAL A 188 -7.32 -10.46 19.13
N LEU A 189 -6.45 -11.47 19.13
CA LEU A 189 -5.63 -11.84 17.97
C LEU A 189 -5.94 -13.25 17.40
N ASP A 190 -6.75 -14.04 18.09
CA ASP A 190 -6.98 -15.46 17.76
C ASP A 190 -8.37 -15.70 17.14
N LEU A 191 -8.96 -14.70 16.50
CA LEU A 191 -10.26 -14.86 15.86
C LEU A 191 -10.10 -15.55 14.48
N PRO A 192 -10.99 -16.50 14.16
CA PRO A 192 -11.05 -17.09 12.84
C PRO A 192 -11.69 -16.12 11.83
N LYS A 193 -11.45 -16.35 10.55
CA LYS A 193 -12.04 -15.56 9.45
C LYS A 193 -13.56 -15.43 9.54
N GLU A 194 -14.23 -16.49 9.96
CA GLU A 194 -15.68 -16.62 10.08
C GLU A 194 -16.29 -15.70 11.16
N ALA A 195 -15.45 -15.15 12.06
CA ALA A 195 -15.88 -14.15 13.03
C ALA A 195 -16.17 -12.79 12.40
N PHE A 196 -15.62 -12.53 11.21
CA PHE A 196 -15.72 -11.25 10.52
C PHE A 196 -16.80 -11.27 9.43
N THR A 197 -17.47 -10.16 9.28
CA THR A 197 -18.30 -9.82 8.12
C THR A 197 -17.81 -8.53 7.52
N LEU A 198 -17.82 -8.42 6.18
CA LEU A 198 -17.36 -7.26 5.45
C LEU A 198 -18.39 -6.85 4.41
N GLN A 199 -18.69 -5.55 4.36
CA GLN A 199 -19.60 -4.97 3.38
C GLN A 199 -18.90 -3.80 2.66
N GLU A 200 -19.16 -3.66 1.38
CA GLU A 200 -18.83 -2.49 0.57
C GLU A 200 -20.10 -1.85 0.06
N ASN A 201 -20.32 -0.55 0.33
CA ASN A 201 -21.55 0.16 -0.01
C ASN A 201 -22.82 -0.59 0.43
N GLY A 202 -22.77 -1.26 1.60
CA GLY A 202 -23.87 -2.07 2.11
C GLY A 202 -24.01 -3.47 1.48
N VAL A 203 -23.22 -3.81 0.48
CA VAL A 203 -23.21 -5.13 -0.17
C VAL A 203 -22.17 -6.04 0.48
N SER A 204 -22.58 -7.22 0.94
CA SER A 204 -21.67 -8.20 1.55
C SER A 204 -20.59 -8.64 0.56
N GLN A 205 -19.34 -8.68 1.04
CA GLN A 205 -18.18 -9.11 0.27
C GLN A 205 -17.57 -10.38 0.85
N THR A 206 -17.05 -11.22 -0.02
CA THR A 206 -16.36 -12.45 0.41
C THR A 206 -14.91 -12.16 0.73
N ILE A 207 -14.48 -12.39 1.98
CA ILE A 207 -13.09 -12.28 2.39
C ILE A 207 -12.30 -13.42 1.73
N THR A 208 -11.42 -13.08 0.80
CA THR A 208 -10.58 -14.04 0.05
C THR A 208 -9.25 -14.31 0.73
N THR A 209 -8.67 -13.27 1.37
CA THR A 209 -7.43 -13.38 2.14
C THR A 209 -7.68 -12.98 3.57
N PHE A 210 -7.18 -13.79 4.51
CA PHE A 210 -7.26 -13.54 5.94
C PHE A 210 -5.98 -14.01 6.61
N ALA A 211 -5.31 -13.10 7.33
CA ALA A 211 -4.08 -13.41 8.05
C ALA A 211 -3.85 -12.42 9.21
N PRO A 212 -3.04 -12.77 10.22
CA PRO A 212 -2.45 -11.77 11.12
C PRO A 212 -1.60 -10.78 10.32
N ALA A 213 -1.74 -9.48 10.58
CA ALA A 213 -1.01 -8.45 9.85
C ALA A 213 0.42 -8.29 10.39
N ARG A 214 1.28 -9.27 10.11
CA ARG A 214 2.71 -9.28 10.54
C ARG A 214 3.67 -8.68 9.52
N MET A 215 3.14 -7.98 8.51
CA MET A 215 3.96 -7.36 7.48
C MET A 215 4.60 -6.07 7.99
N PRO A 216 5.82 -5.74 7.53
CA PRO A 216 6.45 -4.45 7.81
C PRO A 216 5.54 -3.28 7.49
N ILE A 217 5.66 -2.21 8.25
CA ILE A 217 4.87 -0.98 8.06
C ILE A 217 5.79 0.21 7.80
N THR A 218 5.35 1.13 6.95
CA THR A 218 5.96 2.45 6.80
C THR A 218 5.14 3.47 7.58
N VAL A 219 5.78 4.14 8.54
CA VAL A 219 5.13 5.12 9.41
C VAL A 219 5.70 6.51 9.17
N ALA A 220 4.85 7.49 8.88
CA ALA A 220 5.18 8.90 9.01
C ALA A 220 4.89 9.32 10.46
N LEU A 221 5.96 9.58 11.22
CA LEU A 221 5.88 10.11 12.58
C LEU A 221 5.88 11.62 12.49
N LEU A 222 4.73 12.25 12.72
CA LEU A 222 4.46 13.66 12.50
C LEU A 222 4.29 14.36 13.84
N VAL A 223 5.23 15.23 14.21
CA VAL A 223 5.28 15.90 15.51
C VAL A 223 5.06 17.38 15.34
N ASP A 224 4.05 17.91 16.01
CA ASP A 224 3.80 19.33 16.13
C ASP A 224 4.94 19.99 16.92
N THR A 225 5.50 21.05 16.36
CA THR A 225 6.57 21.85 16.94
C THR A 225 6.19 23.33 17.04
N SER A 226 4.91 23.62 17.00
CA SER A 226 4.39 24.98 17.20
C SER A 226 4.81 25.60 18.53
N SER A 227 4.66 26.91 18.65
CA SER A 227 5.07 27.67 19.84
C SER A 227 4.40 27.19 21.13
N SER A 228 3.17 26.64 21.07
CA SER A 228 2.43 26.07 22.21
C SER A 228 3.15 24.87 22.83
N MET A 229 3.94 24.12 22.06
CA MET A 229 4.71 22.98 22.53
C MET A 229 5.85 23.33 23.51
N ARG A 230 6.19 24.62 23.65
CA ARG A 230 7.11 25.10 24.69
C ARG A 230 6.50 25.02 26.08
N LEU A 231 5.17 25.14 26.17
CA LEU A 231 4.46 25.23 27.43
C LEU A 231 4.55 23.90 28.22
N GLY A 232 4.96 23.99 29.49
CA GLY A 232 5.01 22.86 30.39
C GLY A 232 5.95 21.72 29.94
N GLY A 233 6.94 22.02 29.11
CA GLY A 233 7.91 21.01 28.63
C GLY A 233 7.29 19.95 27.70
N ARG A 234 6.18 20.26 27.02
CA ARG A 234 5.47 19.32 26.11
C ARG A 234 6.38 18.78 25.03
N ILE A 235 7.25 19.63 24.46
CA ILE A 235 8.19 19.20 23.41
C ILE A 235 9.18 18.13 23.90
N ASP A 236 9.68 18.23 25.14
CA ASP A 236 10.62 17.25 25.69
C ASP A 236 9.91 15.92 25.95
N LEU A 237 8.67 15.98 26.41
CA LEU A 237 7.84 14.79 26.59
C LEU A 237 7.44 14.17 25.25
N ALA A 238 7.18 14.99 24.23
CA ALA A 238 6.93 14.54 22.86
C ALA A 238 8.15 13.82 22.27
N ARG A 239 9.35 14.40 22.37
CA ARG A 239 10.62 13.77 21.95
C ARG A 239 10.83 12.43 22.65
N LYS A 240 10.66 12.39 23.98
CA LYS A 240 10.82 11.16 24.77
C LYS A 240 9.82 10.09 24.34
N GLY A 241 8.56 10.45 24.17
CA GLY A 241 7.51 9.54 23.70
C GLY A 241 7.78 9.03 22.28
N ALA A 242 8.12 9.93 21.36
CA ALA A 242 8.46 9.60 19.98
C ALA A 242 9.71 8.66 19.90
N THR A 243 10.72 8.90 20.74
CA THR A 243 11.88 8.02 20.87
C THR A 243 11.45 6.62 21.35
N ALA A 244 10.57 6.54 22.35
CA ALA A 244 10.04 5.25 22.83
C ALA A 244 9.22 4.53 21.73
N PHE A 245 8.50 5.27 20.88
CA PHE A 245 7.83 4.72 19.71
C PHE A 245 8.84 4.11 18.72
N VAL A 246 9.89 4.86 18.38
CA VAL A 246 10.96 4.38 17.48
C VAL A 246 11.59 3.10 18.02
N ASP A 247 11.82 3.01 19.33
CA ASP A 247 12.37 1.81 19.98
C ASP A 247 11.40 0.62 19.97
N ALA A 248 10.10 0.88 20.01
CA ALA A 248 9.06 -0.13 19.99
C ALA A 248 8.76 -0.70 18.60
N MET A 249 9.20 -0.05 17.51
CA MET A 249 8.98 -0.50 16.13
C MET A 249 9.77 -1.78 15.83
N SER A 250 9.28 -2.60 14.89
CA SER A 250 9.98 -3.81 14.43
C SER A 250 11.20 -3.44 13.58
N PRO A 251 12.26 -4.27 13.52
CA PRO A 251 13.48 -3.94 12.77
C PRO A 251 13.25 -3.63 11.29
N ASP A 252 12.25 -4.29 10.67
CA ASP A 252 11.93 -4.15 9.25
C ASP A 252 10.98 -2.98 8.95
N ASP A 253 10.43 -2.35 10.00
CA ASP A 253 9.55 -1.19 9.82
C ASP A 253 10.36 0.03 9.39
N ARG A 254 9.75 0.87 8.54
CA ARG A 254 10.34 2.10 8.01
C ARG A 254 9.70 3.32 8.67
N LEU A 255 10.50 4.36 8.87
CA LEU A 255 10.07 5.61 9.47
C LEU A 255 10.38 6.79 8.56
N LEU A 256 9.42 7.72 8.45
CA LEU A 256 9.64 9.09 8.02
C LEU A 256 9.45 9.95 9.27
N VAL A 257 10.53 10.50 9.82
CA VAL A 257 10.43 11.45 10.93
C VAL A 257 10.18 12.82 10.34
N MET A 258 9.07 13.43 10.74
CA MET A 258 8.60 14.71 10.26
C MET A 258 8.16 15.56 11.45
N HIS A 259 8.39 16.85 11.38
CA HIS A 259 7.83 17.78 12.34
C HIS A 259 7.34 19.05 11.64
N PHE A 260 6.41 19.77 12.24
CA PHE A 260 5.79 20.92 11.61
C PHE A 260 5.49 22.04 12.61
N ASP A 261 5.61 23.25 12.11
CA ASP A 261 5.10 24.49 12.67
C ASP A 261 4.28 25.21 11.58
N ASP A 262 4.68 26.38 11.10
CA ASP A 262 4.15 27.02 9.89
C ASP A 262 4.59 26.27 8.61
N ARG A 263 5.51 25.33 8.73
CA ARG A 263 6.10 24.53 7.64
C ARG A 263 6.32 23.11 8.08
N LEU A 264 6.47 22.23 7.10
CA LEU A 264 6.86 20.85 7.35
C LEU A 264 8.35 20.65 7.12
N TYR A 265 8.98 19.88 8.00
CA TYR A 265 10.40 19.55 7.98
C TYR A 265 10.61 18.03 8.03
N GLY A 266 11.67 17.54 7.38
CA GLY A 266 12.04 16.12 7.37
C GLY A 266 11.18 15.25 6.44
N GLY A 267 11.32 13.93 6.57
CA GLY A 267 10.51 12.95 5.83
C GLY A 267 10.87 12.78 4.35
N ASP A 268 12.12 13.05 3.94
CA ASP A 268 12.51 12.98 2.52
C ASP A 268 12.49 11.56 1.96
N ALA A 269 12.82 10.55 2.78
CA ALA A 269 12.75 9.15 2.39
C ALA A 269 12.49 8.26 3.61
N PRO A 270 11.71 7.15 3.45
CA PRO A 270 11.53 6.19 4.52
C PRO A 270 12.85 5.49 4.86
N ALA A 271 13.23 5.50 6.14
CA ALA A 271 14.45 4.90 6.63
C ALA A 271 14.20 3.85 7.71
N VAL A 272 15.12 2.88 7.80
CA VAL A 272 15.15 1.86 8.88
C VAL A 272 16.13 2.29 9.98
N ASP A 273 16.92 3.34 9.76
CA ASP A 273 17.92 3.82 10.70
C ASP A 273 17.30 4.48 11.93
N ARG A 274 17.20 3.71 13.01
CA ARG A 274 16.65 4.14 14.29
C ARG A 274 17.50 5.24 14.97
N LYS A 275 18.81 5.19 14.75
CA LYS A 275 19.73 6.18 15.33
C LYS A 275 19.51 7.53 14.67
N ALA A 276 19.49 7.57 13.33
CA ALA A 276 19.21 8.80 12.62
C ALA A 276 17.82 9.37 12.94
N ALA A 277 16.80 8.51 13.09
CA ALA A 277 15.46 8.93 13.49
C ALA A 277 15.46 9.60 14.88
N LYS A 278 16.18 9.05 15.86
CA LYS A 278 16.31 9.63 17.21
C LYS A 278 17.08 10.95 17.19
N GLU A 279 18.17 11.05 16.44
CA GLU A 279 18.94 12.27 16.27
C GLU A 279 18.08 13.39 15.67
N GLN A 280 17.23 13.07 14.68
CA GLN A 280 16.26 14.01 14.14
C GLN A 280 15.25 14.48 15.20
N LEU A 281 14.70 13.55 16.00
CA LEU A 281 13.78 13.91 17.10
C LEU A 281 14.41 14.79 18.17
N GLU A 282 15.67 14.55 18.51
CA GLU A 282 16.43 15.37 19.48
C GLU A 282 16.69 16.79 18.95
N ALA A 283 16.87 16.95 17.65
CA ALA A 283 17.14 18.25 17.02
C ALA A 283 15.91 19.14 16.87
N ILE A 284 14.70 18.63 17.07
CA ILE A 284 13.46 19.40 16.95
C ILE A 284 13.45 20.58 17.94
N THR A 285 13.09 21.76 17.48
CA THR A 285 12.92 22.95 18.32
C THR A 285 11.56 23.58 18.09
N PRO A 286 10.79 23.92 19.15
CA PRO A 286 9.47 24.50 18.98
C PRO A 286 9.53 25.96 18.55
N GLY A 287 8.62 26.35 17.66
CA GLY A 287 8.48 27.71 17.12
C GLY A 287 7.30 27.79 16.16
N GLY A 288 7.01 28.97 15.65
CA GLY A 288 6.00 29.15 14.61
C GLY A 288 4.53 28.96 15.04
N GLY A 289 3.64 28.98 14.06
CA GLY A 289 2.22 28.59 14.16
C GLY A 289 2.01 27.09 14.05
N THR A 290 0.86 26.67 13.52
CA THR A 290 0.48 25.25 13.38
C THR A 290 -0.20 25.04 12.04
N ALA A 291 0.55 24.58 11.03
CA ALA A 291 0.03 24.19 9.70
C ALA A 291 -0.33 22.70 9.67
N LEU A 292 -1.33 22.31 10.46
CA LEU A 292 -1.70 20.92 10.70
C LEU A 292 -2.20 20.20 9.45
N TYR A 293 -3.07 20.85 8.65
CA TYR A 293 -3.66 20.23 7.47
C TYR A 293 -2.64 20.08 6.34
N ASP A 294 -1.77 21.07 6.14
CA ASP A 294 -0.67 20.99 5.19
C ASP A 294 0.34 19.90 5.55
N ALA A 295 0.61 19.74 6.85
CA ALA A 295 1.47 18.67 7.35
C ALA A 295 0.88 17.28 7.11
N LEU A 296 -0.42 17.07 7.38
CA LEU A 296 -1.13 15.84 7.10
C LEU A 296 -1.19 15.53 5.61
N TYR A 297 -1.53 16.54 4.79
CA TYR A 297 -1.58 16.42 3.33
C TYR A 297 -0.24 15.95 2.77
N THR A 298 0.84 16.61 3.16
CA THR A 298 2.18 16.28 2.68
C THR A 298 2.67 14.93 3.21
N ALA A 299 2.39 14.59 4.47
CA ALA A 299 2.73 13.27 5.01
C ALA A 299 2.03 12.15 4.22
N ALA A 300 0.75 12.33 3.90
CA ALA A 300 -0.02 11.40 3.07
C ALA A 300 0.53 11.31 1.65
N ASP A 301 0.94 12.44 1.07
CA ASP A 301 1.57 12.50 -0.26
C ASP A 301 2.86 11.68 -0.31
N ARG A 302 3.72 11.82 0.69
CA ARG A 302 4.99 11.07 0.80
C ARG A 302 4.78 9.58 1.04
N LEU A 303 3.67 9.16 1.62
CA LEU A 303 3.30 7.76 1.78
C LEU A 303 2.64 7.17 0.52
N THR A 304 2.15 8.02 -0.38
CA THR A 304 1.50 7.57 -1.62
C THR A 304 2.50 6.83 -2.51
N GLY A 305 2.11 5.68 -3.04
CA GLY A 305 2.97 4.83 -3.88
C GLY A 305 3.97 3.96 -3.12
N ILE A 306 4.08 4.10 -1.79
CA ILE A 306 4.86 3.16 -0.98
C ILE A 306 4.06 1.87 -0.83
N GLU A 307 4.65 0.76 -1.24
CA GLU A 307 4.02 -0.55 -1.11
C GLU A 307 3.91 -1.01 0.35
N GLY A 308 2.86 -1.77 0.67
CA GLY A 308 2.63 -2.36 1.98
C GLY A 308 1.79 -1.48 2.90
N ARG A 309 1.91 -1.74 4.20
CA ARG A 309 1.15 -1.04 5.24
C ARG A 309 1.71 0.35 5.47
N ARG A 310 0.81 1.32 5.63
CA ARG A 310 1.17 2.72 5.85
C ARG A 310 0.40 3.28 7.03
N ALA A 311 1.06 4.11 7.83
CA ALA A 311 0.39 4.84 8.89
C ALA A 311 1.00 6.24 9.07
N ILE A 312 0.20 7.14 9.62
CA ILE A 312 0.63 8.44 10.13
C ILE A 312 0.41 8.39 11.64
N VAL A 313 1.46 8.66 12.42
CA VAL A 313 1.37 8.87 13.86
C VAL A 313 1.54 10.36 14.11
N LEU A 314 0.44 11.02 14.39
CA LEU A 314 0.36 12.47 14.58
C LEU A 314 0.32 12.82 16.07
N LEU A 315 1.17 13.73 16.48
CA LEU A 315 1.06 14.41 17.77
C LEU A 315 0.84 15.90 17.53
N SER A 316 -0.22 16.47 18.10
CA SER A 316 -0.48 17.92 18.10
C SER A 316 -1.14 18.36 19.40
N ASP A 317 -0.85 19.58 19.82
CA ASP A 317 -1.47 20.22 20.99
C ASP A 317 -2.32 21.46 20.62
N GLY A 318 -2.41 21.79 19.34
CA GLY A 318 -3.07 22.96 18.82
C GLY A 318 -3.93 22.68 17.58
N ARG A 319 -4.85 23.61 17.34
CA ARG A 319 -5.62 23.68 16.10
C ARG A 319 -4.76 24.28 14.98
N ASP A 320 -5.23 24.12 13.76
CA ASP A 320 -4.64 24.77 12.59
C ASP A 320 -4.76 26.29 12.72
N GLN A 321 -3.63 26.96 12.91
CA GLN A 321 -3.60 28.41 13.17
C GLN A 321 -2.23 29.02 12.88
N ALA A 322 -2.20 30.14 12.15
CA ALA A 322 -1.01 30.94 11.98
C ALA A 322 -0.59 31.64 13.31
N LEU A 323 0.62 32.16 13.34
CA LEU A 323 1.10 33.00 14.48
C LEU A 323 0.24 34.25 14.72
N THR A 324 -0.34 34.80 13.66
CA THR A 324 -1.34 35.89 13.74
C THR A 324 -2.71 35.27 14.00
N GLU A 325 -3.30 35.51 15.15
CA GLU A 325 -4.46 34.83 15.73
C GLU A 325 -5.73 34.72 14.84
N ASN A 326 -5.76 35.37 13.67
CA ASN A 326 -6.94 35.42 12.80
C ASN A 326 -6.72 34.83 11.40
N GLU A 327 -5.59 34.14 11.16
CA GLU A 327 -5.28 33.52 9.88
C GLU A 327 -5.18 32.00 10.03
N PRO A 328 -5.63 31.22 9.03
CA PRO A 328 -5.43 29.77 9.04
C PRO A 328 -3.93 29.45 9.02
N GLY A 329 -3.54 28.35 9.65
CA GLY A 329 -2.16 27.86 9.64
C GLY A 329 -1.79 27.22 8.31
N SER A 330 -2.74 26.52 7.70
CA SER A 330 -2.58 25.76 6.47
C SER A 330 -3.20 26.44 5.25
N LEU A 331 -2.70 26.08 4.08
CA LEU A 331 -3.29 26.42 2.78
C LEU A 331 -4.40 25.44 2.39
N HIS A 332 -4.31 24.18 2.83
CA HIS A 332 -5.32 23.16 2.59
C HIS A 332 -6.42 23.20 3.66
N LEU A 333 -7.62 22.79 3.27
CA LEU A 333 -8.72 22.57 4.19
C LEU A 333 -8.60 21.18 4.85
N PHE A 334 -9.27 21.00 5.98
CA PHE A 334 -9.32 19.71 6.67
C PHE A 334 -9.83 18.58 5.76
N GLU A 335 -10.88 18.83 4.98
CA GLU A 335 -11.47 17.87 4.06
C GLU A 335 -10.50 17.44 2.95
N GLU A 336 -9.68 18.35 2.44
CA GLU A 336 -8.66 18.06 1.44
C GLU A 336 -7.54 17.20 2.03
N ALA A 337 -7.08 17.53 3.23
CA ALA A 337 -6.10 16.72 3.96
C ALA A 337 -6.64 15.32 4.27
N LEU A 338 -7.89 15.21 4.74
CA LEU A 338 -8.55 13.93 5.00
C LEU A 338 -8.66 13.08 3.74
N GLU A 339 -9.13 13.66 2.63
CA GLU A 339 -9.22 12.95 1.34
C GLU A 339 -7.83 12.47 0.89
N ARG A 340 -6.81 13.31 1.01
CA ARG A 340 -5.44 12.93 0.65
C ARG A 340 -4.93 11.75 1.49
N VAL A 341 -5.19 11.76 2.80
CA VAL A 341 -4.86 10.64 3.69
C VAL A 341 -5.61 9.37 3.28
N GLN A 342 -6.91 9.47 2.99
CA GLN A 342 -7.71 8.32 2.54
C GLN A 342 -7.19 7.74 1.21
N ARG A 343 -6.76 8.58 0.27
CA ARG A 343 -6.17 8.15 -1.01
C ARG A 343 -4.78 7.53 -0.85
N SER A 344 -4.05 7.88 0.21
CA SER A 344 -2.76 7.26 0.52
C SER A 344 -2.88 5.88 1.18
N ASP A 345 -4.10 5.43 1.53
CA ASP A 345 -4.36 4.20 2.31
C ASP A 345 -3.64 4.15 3.67
N ALA A 346 -3.24 5.27 4.22
CA ALA A 346 -2.55 5.34 5.51
C ALA A 346 -3.57 5.42 6.66
N ALA A 347 -3.38 4.59 7.69
CA ALA A 347 -4.13 4.69 8.94
C ALA A 347 -3.57 5.82 9.80
N VAL A 348 -4.43 6.67 10.39
CA VAL A 348 -3.99 7.78 11.25
C VAL A 348 -4.16 7.42 12.72
N TYR A 349 -3.05 7.46 13.46
CA TYR A 349 -3.03 7.40 14.92
C TYR A 349 -2.75 8.80 15.44
N ALA A 350 -3.77 9.43 15.99
CA ALA A 350 -3.72 10.82 16.40
C ALA A 350 -3.60 10.96 17.92
N ILE A 351 -2.64 11.72 18.38
CA ILE A 351 -2.42 12.03 19.80
C ILE A 351 -2.66 13.53 19.99
N GLY A 352 -3.75 13.88 20.66
CA GLY A 352 -4.09 15.25 20.99
C GLY A 352 -3.67 15.61 22.41
N LEU A 353 -2.83 16.62 22.58
CA LEU A 353 -2.36 17.13 23.88
C LEU A 353 -3.10 18.38 24.28
N GLY A 354 -3.72 18.41 25.45
CA GLY A 354 -4.32 19.63 25.99
C GLY A 354 -5.59 19.36 26.79
N HIS A 355 -5.98 20.37 27.61
CA HIS A 355 -7.15 20.26 28.48
C HIS A 355 -8.45 20.80 27.86
N ARG A 356 -8.37 21.47 26.70
CA ARG A 356 -9.51 22.15 26.06
C ARG A 356 -9.67 21.81 24.59
N LEU A 357 -9.23 20.64 24.18
CA LEU A 357 -9.28 20.18 22.78
C LEU A 357 -10.72 20.10 22.23
N ASP A 358 -11.71 20.01 23.10
CA ASP A 358 -13.14 20.03 22.80
C ASP A 358 -13.74 21.44 22.73
N GLN A 359 -13.04 22.45 23.29
CA GLN A 359 -13.52 23.85 23.35
C GLN A 359 -12.88 24.75 22.29
N GLU A 360 -11.70 24.38 21.80
CA GLU A 360 -11.00 25.13 20.77
C GLU A 360 -11.57 24.76 19.41
N MET A 361 -12.53 25.57 18.94
CA MET A 361 -13.16 25.36 17.64
C MET A 361 -12.36 26.04 16.54
N ASP A 362 -12.13 25.33 15.45
CA ASP A 362 -11.70 25.92 14.20
C ASP A 362 -12.77 26.88 13.71
N LEU A 363 -12.37 28.13 13.38
CA LEU A 363 -13.31 29.21 13.05
C LEU A 363 -14.04 28.95 11.73
N GLU A 364 -13.40 28.28 10.79
CA GLU A 364 -13.97 27.97 9.47
C GLU A 364 -14.83 26.71 9.50
N GLN A 365 -14.38 25.67 10.20
CA GLN A 365 -15.00 24.35 10.15
C GLN A 365 -15.98 24.08 11.31
N ARG A 366 -16.01 24.93 12.32
CA ARG A 366 -16.85 24.78 13.52
C ARG A 366 -16.69 23.43 14.22
N ARG A 367 -15.49 22.85 14.15
CA ARG A 367 -15.13 21.58 14.78
C ARG A 367 -14.01 21.80 15.78
N SER A 368 -14.03 21.05 16.86
CA SER A 368 -12.92 21.06 17.81
C SER A 368 -11.74 20.25 17.27
N LEU A 369 -10.53 20.53 17.75
CA LEU A 369 -9.35 19.71 17.43
C LEU A 369 -9.61 18.24 17.77
N LYS A 370 -10.25 17.97 18.91
CA LYS A 370 -10.62 16.60 19.31
C LYS A 370 -11.50 15.92 18.27
N ASP A 371 -12.55 16.60 17.79
CA ASP A 371 -13.44 16.04 16.78
C ASP A 371 -12.72 15.76 15.46
N MET A 372 -11.84 16.67 15.04
CA MET A 372 -11.04 16.49 13.81
C MET A 372 -10.11 15.28 13.91
N LEU A 373 -9.37 15.16 15.01
CA LEU A 373 -8.49 14.00 15.25
C LEU A 373 -9.26 12.69 15.35
N ASP A 374 -10.45 12.71 15.96
CA ASP A 374 -11.34 11.55 16.02
C ASP A 374 -11.89 11.16 14.64
N VAL A 375 -12.24 12.12 13.80
CA VAL A 375 -12.70 11.87 12.43
C VAL A 375 -11.57 11.27 11.58
N LEU A 376 -10.38 11.88 11.62
CA LEU A 376 -9.20 11.36 10.92
C LEU A 376 -8.93 9.91 11.29
N ALA A 377 -8.83 9.62 12.58
CA ALA A 377 -8.54 8.29 13.06
C ALA A 377 -9.61 7.27 12.64
N ARG A 378 -10.89 7.55 12.90
CA ARG A 378 -12.00 6.64 12.58
C ARG A 378 -12.13 6.37 11.09
N GLN A 379 -12.00 7.40 10.26
CA GLN A 379 -12.19 7.23 8.81
C GLN A 379 -11.06 6.48 8.13
N THR A 380 -9.86 6.51 8.73
CA THR A 380 -8.67 5.87 8.17
C THR A 380 -8.33 4.51 8.81
N GLY A 381 -9.10 4.09 9.82
CA GLY A 381 -8.89 2.80 10.49
C GLY A 381 -7.81 2.81 11.57
N GLY A 382 -7.41 3.98 12.02
CA GLY A 382 -6.53 4.16 13.17
C GLY A 382 -7.29 4.49 14.45
N ARG A 383 -6.64 5.24 15.35
CA ARG A 383 -7.18 5.57 16.68
C ARG A 383 -6.69 6.91 17.16
N SER A 384 -7.55 7.64 17.91
CA SER A 384 -7.19 8.86 18.61
C SER A 384 -6.94 8.61 20.09
N TYR A 385 -6.02 9.38 20.66
CA TYR A 385 -5.63 9.34 22.07
C TYR A 385 -5.61 10.77 22.62
N PHE A 386 -6.21 10.96 23.78
CA PHE A 386 -6.30 12.27 24.44
C PHE A 386 -5.81 12.13 25.88
N PRO A 387 -4.49 12.06 26.09
CA PRO A 387 -3.92 11.94 27.42
C PRO A 387 -4.20 13.19 28.25
N GLU A 388 -4.71 13.02 29.47
CA GLU A 388 -4.97 14.13 30.39
C GLU A 388 -3.69 14.85 30.80
N HIS A 389 -2.57 14.13 30.83
CA HIS A 389 -1.27 14.66 31.21
C HIS A 389 -0.18 14.28 30.20
N PRO A 390 0.67 15.23 29.78
CA PRO A 390 1.76 14.92 28.85
C PRO A 390 2.75 13.85 29.38
N GLY A 391 2.83 13.66 30.69
CA GLY A 391 3.72 12.67 31.31
C GLY A 391 3.43 11.20 30.92
N VAL A 392 2.24 10.90 30.39
CA VAL A 392 1.88 9.55 29.92
C VAL A 392 2.15 9.32 28.42
N LEU A 393 2.71 10.29 27.72
CA LEU A 393 2.96 10.22 26.27
C LEU A 393 3.79 8.99 25.87
N GLU A 394 4.80 8.65 26.64
CA GLU A 394 5.61 7.45 26.38
C GLU A 394 4.75 6.18 26.36
N GLN A 395 3.80 6.07 27.30
CA GLN A 395 2.87 4.94 27.33
C GLN A 395 1.91 4.97 26.14
N VAL A 396 1.41 6.14 25.76
CA VAL A 396 0.52 6.31 24.60
C VAL A 396 1.24 5.90 23.32
N TYR A 397 2.47 6.34 23.10
CA TYR A 397 3.26 5.96 21.93
C TYR A 397 3.56 4.45 21.87
N ARG A 398 3.85 3.82 23.01
CA ARG A 398 3.98 2.35 23.07
C ARG A 398 2.66 1.64 22.74
N GLN A 399 1.54 2.20 23.17
CA GLN A 399 0.22 1.68 22.81
C GLN A 399 -0.04 1.81 21.31
N VAL A 400 0.30 2.93 20.69
CA VAL A 400 0.22 3.12 19.23
C VAL A 400 1.06 2.08 18.50
N ALA A 401 2.31 1.84 18.95
CA ALA A 401 3.17 0.82 18.35
C ALA A 401 2.57 -0.60 18.48
N SER A 402 1.92 -0.92 19.62
CA SER A 402 1.18 -2.18 19.79
C SER A 402 -0.02 -2.24 18.85
N ASP A 403 -0.83 -1.18 18.77
CA ASP A 403 -2.00 -1.11 17.91
C ASP A 403 -1.66 -1.28 16.42
N LEU A 404 -0.50 -0.81 16.01
CA LEU A 404 0.01 -1.02 14.65
C LEU A 404 0.40 -2.49 14.40
N LYS A 405 0.83 -3.24 15.41
CA LYS A 405 1.24 -4.64 15.27
C LYS A 405 0.07 -5.62 15.34
N ASP A 406 -0.92 -5.29 16.16
CA ASP A 406 -2.00 -6.19 16.57
C ASP A 406 -3.24 -6.02 15.67
N GLN A 407 -3.11 -6.34 14.38
CA GLN A 407 -4.18 -6.22 13.39
C GLN A 407 -4.38 -7.51 12.60
N TYR A 408 -5.55 -7.64 11.98
CA TYR A 408 -5.85 -8.64 10.97
C TYR A 408 -5.76 -8.01 9.57
N LEU A 409 -5.25 -8.76 8.63
CA LEU A 409 -5.32 -8.47 7.21
C LEU A 409 -6.57 -9.15 6.66
N LEU A 410 -7.49 -8.37 6.13
CA LEU A 410 -8.64 -8.83 5.36
C LEU A 410 -8.46 -8.34 3.93
N ALA A 411 -8.64 -9.22 2.93
CA ALA A 411 -8.72 -8.76 1.55
C ALA A 411 -9.89 -9.41 0.84
N TYR A 412 -10.50 -8.67 -0.09
CA TYR A 412 -11.62 -9.13 -0.90
C TYR A 412 -11.53 -8.53 -2.31
N ALA A 413 -12.10 -9.23 -3.28
CA ALA A 413 -12.34 -8.70 -4.60
C ALA A 413 -13.66 -7.94 -4.59
N SER A 414 -13.64 -6.63 -4.89
CA SER A 414 -14.87 -5.86 -4.94
C SER A 414 -15.81 -6.39 -6.03
N THR A 415 -17.08 -6.58 -5.67
CA THR A 415 -18.14 -6.91 -6.65
C THR A 415 -18.51 -5.71 -7.53
N ASN A 416 -18.09 -4.50 -7.16
CA ASN A 416 -18.25 -3.30 -7.97
C ASN A 416 -16.96 -3.03 -8.75
N THR A 417 -16.94 -3.38 -10.02
CA THR A 417 -15.77 -3.26 -10.91
C THR A 417 -15.62 -1.89 -11.58
N ALA A 418 -16.48 -0.90 -11.29
CA ALA A 418 -16.39 0.41 -11.92
C ALA A 418 -15.11 1.17 -11.51
N HIS A 419 -14.37 1.69 -12.48
CA HIS A 419 -13.18 2.53 -12.29
C HIS A 419 -13.56 3.99 -12.36
N ASP A 420 -14.34 4.47 -11.40
CA ASP A 420 -15.00 5.78 -11.43
C ASP A 420 -14.35 6.82 -10.49
N GLY A 421 -13.28 6.43 -9.79
CA GLY A 421 -12.58 7.29 -8.83
C GLY A 421 -13.41 7.66 -7.59
N LYS A 422 -14.61 7.08 -7.43
CA LYS A 422 -15.54 7.45 -6.35
C LYS A 422 -15.22 6.73 -5.05
N TRP A 423 -15.66 7.36 -3.99
CA TRP A 423 -15.61 6.78 -2.65
C TRP A 423 -16.51 5.53 -2.53
N ARG A 424 -15.98 4.49 -1.90
CA ARG A 424 -16.69 3.26 -1.54
C ARG A 424 -16.58 3.02 -0.06
N SER A 425 -17.73 3.00 0.61
CA SER A 425 -17.75 2.75 2.04
C SER A 425 -17.44 1.28 2.34
N ILE A 426 -16.69 1.05 3.42
CA ILE A 426 -16.40 -0.28 3.97
C ILE A 426 -16.99 -0.35 5.38
N ALA A 427 -17.67 -1.44 5.68
CA ALA A 427 -18.07 -1.79 7.02
C ALA A 427 -17.55 -3.18 7.37
N VAL A 428 -16.72 -3.25 8.40
CA VAL A 428 -16.28 -4.52 9.02
C VAL A 428 -17.05 -4.68 10.33
N ALA A 429 -17.64 -5.84 10.55
CA ALA A 429 -18.33 -6.16 11.79
C ALA A 429 -17.92 -7.55 12.31
N LEU A 430 -18.11 -7.78 13.59
CA LEU A 430 -17.85 -9.06 14.26
C LEU A 430 -19.15 -9.72 14.65
N LYS A 431 -19.18 -11.04 14.64
CA LYS A 431 -20.33 -11.82 15.12
C LYS A 431 -20.53 -11.70 16.62
N ASP A 432 -19.44 -11.53 17.37
CA ASP A 432 -19.49 -11.31 18.82
C ASP A 432 -19.66 -9.82 19.12
N PRO A 433 -20.82 -9.39 19.67
CA PRO A 433 -21.08 -7.99 19.99
C PRO A 433 -20.27 -7.46 21.18
N ALA A 434 -19.62 -8.32 21.96
CA ALA A 434 -18.73 -7.92 23.06
C ALA A 434 -17.37 -7.43 22.56
N LEU A 435 -17.05 -7.64 21.28
CA LEU A 435 -15.81 -7.24 20.66
C LEU A 435 -16.01 -5.99 19.80
N HIS A 436 -15.00 -5.14 19.80
CA HIS A 436 -14.99 -3.93 19.00
C HIS A 436 -13.96 -4.06 17.88
N VAL A 437 -14.37 -3.77 16.64
CA VAL A 437 -13.48 -3.75 15.48
C VAL A 437 -13.29 -2.31 15.00
N THR A 438 -12.04 -1.95 14.69
CA THR A 438 -11.68 -0.70 14.05
C THR A 438 -11.01 -1.02 12.72
N ALA A 439 -11.53 -0.44 11.64
CA ALA A 439 -11.01 -0.56 10.29
C ALA A 439 -11.30 0.73 9.53
N ARG A 440 -10.66 0.96 8.39
CA ARG A 440 -10.97 2.12 7.54
C ARG A 440 -12.42 2.12 7.09
N SER A 441 -13.03 3.30 7.01
CA SER A 441 -14.44 3.46 6.67
C SER A 441 -14.73 3.37 5.16
N GLY A 442 -13.71 3.29 4.33
CA GLY A 442 -13.83 3.21 2.88
C GLY A 442 -12.51 3.43 2.14
N TYR A 443 -12.61 3.54 0.84
CA TYR A 443 -11.52 3.85 -0.07
C TYR A 443 -12.03 4.52 -1.34
N PHE A 444 -11.14 5.18 -2.07
CA PHE A 444 -11.45 5.68 -3.41
C PHE A 444 -11.19 4.60 -4.45
N ALA A 445 -12.20 4.25 -5.23
CA ALA A 445 -12.02 3.36 -6.37
C ALA A 445 -10.96 3.90 -7.33
N PRO A 446 -10.26 3.05 -8.09
CA PRO A 446 -9.39 3.54 -9.15
C PRO A 446 -10.13 4.46 -10.10
N GLY A 447 -9.47 5.51 -10.58
CA GLY A 447 -9.99 6.30 -11.69
C GLY A 447 -9.87 5.52 -13.00
N ALA A 448 -10.66 5.91 -14.02
CA ALA A 448 -10.45 5.41 -15.37
C ALA A 448 -8.98 5.71 -15.77
N ALA A 449 -8.29 4.72 -16.34
CA ALA A 449 -6.96 4.94 -16.87
C ALA A 449 -7.07 5.99 -18.00
N SER A 450 -6.41 7.12 -17.80
CA SER A 450 -6.33 8.20 -18.80
C SER A 450 -5.30 7.85 -19.86
#